data_cb44395b50af46fb472d761e59bf17b4
#
_entry.id   cb44395b50af46fb472d761e59bf17b4
#
_cell.length_a   1.000
_cell.length_b   1.000
_cell.length_c   1.000
_cell.angle_alpha   90.00
_cell.angle_beta   90.00
_cell.angle_gamma   90.00
#
_symmetry.space_group_name_H-M   'P 1'
#
loop_
_entity.id
_entity.type
_entity.pdbx_description
1 polymer ?
#
loop_
_entity_poly.entity_id
_entity_poly.type
_entity_poly.pdbx_seq_one_letter_code
_entity_poly.pdbx_strand_id
1 'polypeptide(L)'
;MNYKKLYEWASKIQMNGKPSLNYIFRDADGTFSACNEFMGFNVLSLPEGILFREETPFYLASKLKRDADLYDYTVCDAPHLYCIKIKECKTSVVSGKTIPYVMVDHSMYNARYIKQAIDIMGKKVRFFKRANWLSPLFITEDETPWTVQCMIMPIIYDKNEIEEES
;
A
#
# COMPACT_ATOMS: atom_id res chain seq x y z
N MET A 1 -6.64 -6.05 -11.17
CA MET A 1 -7.31 -5.37 -10.03
C MET A 1 -8.69 -5.97 -9.80
N ASN A 2 -8.96 -6.36 -8.58
CA ASN A 2 -10.32 -6.77 -8.19
C ASN A 2 -11.05 -5.57 -7.57
N TYR A 3 -11.86 -4.90 -8.35
CA TYR A 3 -12.50 -3.65 -7.92
C TYR A 3 -13.57 -3.85 -6.85
N LYS A 4 -14.22 -5.01 -6.80
CA LYS A 4 -15.16 -5.35 -5.72
C LYS A 4 -14.43 -5.44 -4.38
N LYS A 5 -13.27 -6.10 -4.35
CA LYS A 5 -12.43 -6.17 -3.14
C LYS A 5 -11.87 -4.80 -2.75
N LEU A 6 -11.50 -3.97 -3.73
CA LEU A 6 -11.07 -2.60 -3.48
C LEU A 6 -12.20 -1.78 -2.81
N TYR A 7 -13.41 -1.88 -3.34
CA TYR A 7 -14.58 -1.21 -2.77
C TYR A 7 -14.88 -1.70 -1.33
N GLU A 8 -14.87 -3.00 -1.10
CA GLU A 8 -15.09 -3.57 0.22
C GLU A 8 -14.01 -3.13 1.22
N TRP A 9 -12.75 -3.11 0.80
CA TRP A 9 -11.64 -2.60 1.61
C TRP A 9 -11.82 -1.12 1.94
N ALA A 10 -12.10 -0.28 0.95
CA ALA A 10 -12.31 1.15 1.13
C ALA A 10 -13.47 1.44 2.09
N SER A 11 -14.55 0.68 1.99
CA SER A 11 -15.74 0.85 2.84
C SER A 11 -15.51 0.54 4.31
N LYS A 12 -14.47 -0.23 4.64
CA LYS A 12 -14.10 -0.62 6.02
C LYS A 12 -13.05 0.27 6.64
N ILE A 13 -12.46 1.19 5.86
CA ILE A 13 -11.41 2.09 6.36
C ILE A 13 -12.01 3.06 7.36
N GLN A 14 -11.38 3.13 8.53
CA GLN A 14 -11.63 4.19 9.50
C GLN A 14 -10.30 4.91 9.76
N MET A 15 -10.22 6.16 9.35
CA MET A 15 -9.08 7.01 9.64
C MET A 15 -9.41 7.99 10.75
N ASN A 16 -8.88 7.72 11.96
CA ASN A 16 -8.95 8.66 13.10
C ASN A 16 -10.33 9.30 13.31
N GLY A 17 -11.40 8.52 13.20
CA GLY A 17 -12.76 9.04 13.34
C GLY A 17 -13.23 9.92 12.18
N LYS A 18 -12.57 9.89 11.03
CA LYS A 18 -13.00 10.61 9.82
C LYS A 18 -13.78 9.67 8.89
N PRO A 19 -15.11 9.54 9.05
CA PRO A 19 -15.91 8.65 8.21
C PRO A 19 -15.92 9.07 6.74
N SER A 20 -15.53 10.29 6.42
CA SER A 20 -15.41 10.81 5.06
C SER A 20 -14.35 10.11 4.20
N LEU A 21 -13.49 9.26 4.81
CA LEU A 21 -12.41 8.57 4.12
C LEU A 21 -12.71 7.10 3.82
N ASN A 22 -13.89 6.63 4.18
CA ASN A 22 -14.32 5.24 3.98
C ASN A 22 -14.83 4.98 2.55
N TYR A 23 -14.28 5.67 1.55
CA TYR A 23 -14.81 5.62 0.20
C TYR A 23 -13.69 5.62 -0.83
N ILE A 24 -14.07 5.23 -2.04
CA ILE A 24 -13.31 5.56 -3.23
C ILE A 24 -13.66 6.99 -3.62
N PHE A 25 -12.65 7.81 -3.90
CA PHE A 25 -12.81 9.20 -4.33
C PHE A 25 -12.39 9.38 -5.76
N ARG A 26 -13.02 10.32 -6.44
CA ARG A 26 -12.51 10.85 -7.69
C ARG A 26 -11.51 11.97 -7.39
N ASP A 27 -10.27 11.81 -7.83
CA ASP A 27 -9.23 12.84 -7.73
C ASP A 27 -9.40 13.94 -8.79
N ALA A 28 -8.77 15.09 -8.56
CA ALA A 28 -8.80 16.24 -9.48
C ALA A 28 -8.29 15.90 -10.89
N ASP A 29 -7.43 14.91 -11.04
CA ASP A 29 -6.90 14.43 -12.34
C ASP A 29 -7.82 13.42 -13.05
N GLY A 30 -8.98 13.13 -12.48
CA GLY A 30 -9.96 12.17 -13.02
C GLY A 30 -9.69 10.71 -12.68
N THR A 31 -8.63 10.40 -11.94
CA THR A 31 -8.39 9.06 -11.40
C THR A 31 -9.14 8.85 -10.09
N PHE A 32 -9.13 7.61 -9.58
CA PHE A 32 -9.86 7.24 -8.37
C PHE A 32 -8.91 6.73 -7.31
N SER A 33 -9.10 7.17 -6.08
CA SER A 33 -8.23 6.81 -4.95
C SER A 33 -9.02 6.32 -3.75
N ALA A 34 -8.39 5.40 -3.01
CA ALA A 34 -8.83 4.97 -1.69
C ALA A 34 -7.61 4.81 -0.80
N CYS A 35 -7.66 5.30 0.43
CA CYS A 35 -6.51 5.19 1.33
C CYS A 35 -6.92 5.14 2.80
N ASN A 36 -6.03 4.56 3.61
CA ASN A 36 -5.95 4.79 5.04
C ASN A 36 -4.65 5.56 5.35
N GLU A 37 -4.25 5.65 6.63
CA GLU A 37 -3.04 6.38 7.03
C GLU A 37 -1.73 5.76 6.50
N PHE A 38 -1.76 4.47 6.11
CA PHE A 38 -0.55 3.68 5.86
C PHE A 38 -0.52 3.03 4.48
N MET A 39 -1.66 2.95 3.80
CA MET A 39 -1.78 2.30 2.50
C MET A 39 -2.80 3.02 1.64
N GLY A 40 -2.53 3.12 0.35
CA GLY A 40 -3.44 3.74 -0.61
C GLY A 40 -3.39 3.09 -1.97
N PHE A 41 -4.50 3.20 -2.68
CA PHE A 41 -4.67 2.77 -4.06
C PHE A 41 -5.07 3.95 -4.93
N ASN A 42 -4.55 3.96 -6.16
CA ASN A 42 -5.00 4.86 -7.22
C ASN A 42 -5.20 4.07 -8.50
N VAL A 43 -6.37 4.20 -9.10
CA VAL A 43 -6.74 3.51 -10.34
C VAL A 43 -7.21 4.52 -11.38
N LEU A 44 -6.96 4.22 -12.66
CA LEU A 44 -7.28 5.12 -13.77
C LEU A 44 -8.78 5.24 -14.02
N SER A 45 -9.50 4.13 -13.84
CA SER A 45 -10.94 4.06 -14.08
C SER A 45 -11.60 3.04 -13.15
N LEU A 46 -12.89 3.16 -12.95
CA LEU A 46 -13.70 2.19 -12.23
C LEU A 46 -14.71 1.54 -13.18
N PRO A 47 -14.98 0.23 -13.04
CA PRO A 47 -16.06 -0.43 -13.75
C PRO A 47 -17.42 0.16 -13.34
N GLU A 48 -18.40 0.01 -14.23
CA GLU A 48 -19.78 0.34 -13.92
C GLU A 48 -20.28 -0.44 -12.69
N GLY A 49 -21.01 0.25 -11.82
CA GLY A 49 -21.57 -0.32 -10.59
C GLY A 49 -20.69 -0.16 -9.34
N ILE A 50 -19.45 0.30 -9.46
CA ILE A 50 -18.62 0.65 -8.33
C ILE A 50 -18.89 2.10 -7.91
N LEU A 51 -19.36 2.30 -6.69
CA LEU A 51 -19.69 3.62 -6.15
C LEU A 51 -18.43 4.38 -5.74
N PHE A 52 -18.45 5.68 -5.97
CA PHE A 52 -17.38 6.60 -5.58
C PHE A 52 -17.95 7.97 -5.20
N ARG A 53 -17.13 8.79 -4.56
CA ARG A 53 -17.46 10.18 -4.23
C ARG A 53 -16.68 11.15 -5.10
N GLU A 54 -17.33 12.26 -5.48
CA GLU A 54 -16.74 13.30 -6.33
C GLU A 54 -15.73 14.19 -5.58
N GLU A 55 -15.84 14.28 -4.26
CA GLU A 55 -14.99 15.13 -3.45
C GLU A 55 -13.87 14.30 -2.83
N THR A 56 -12.64 14.74 -3.04
CA THR A 56 -11.46 14.16 -2.40
C THR A 56 -10.92 15.12 -1.34
N PRO A 57 -10.77 14.66 -0.07
CA PRO A 57 -10.06 15.42 0.95
C PRO A 57 -8.54 15.32 0.81
N PHE A 58 -8.04 14.50 -0.10
CA PHE A 58 -6.62 14.26 -0.35
C PHE A 58 -6.26 14.33 -1.82
N TYR A 59 -5.01 14.59 -2.07
CA TYR A 59 -4.38 14.51 -3.37
C TYR A 59 -3.47 13.26 -3.43
N LEU A 60 -4.04 12.08 -3.16
CA LEU A 60 -3.27 10.83 -3.15
C LEU A 60 -2.62 10.56 -4.51
N ALA A 61 -3.34 10.75 -5.60
CA ALA A 61 -2.80 10.58 -6.94
C ALA A 61 -1.60 11.50 -7.18
N SER A 62 -1.69 12.77 -6.77
CA SER A 62 -0.59 13.72 -6.89
C SER A 62 0.59 13.35 -5.99
N LYS A 63 0.31 12.83 -4.80
CA LYS A 63 1.35 12.32 -3.90
C LYS A 63 2.04 11.09 -4.48
N LEU A 64 1.28 10.10 -4.98
CA LEU A 64 1.82 8.92 -5.63
C LEU A 64 2.70 9.28 -6.84
N LYS A 65 2.24 10.19 -7.69
CA LYS A 65 3.01 10.66 -8.85
C LYS A 65 4.30 11.37 -8.44
N ARG A 66 4.24 12.20 -7.41
CA ARG A 66 5.41 12.93 -6.89
C ARG A 66 6.41 11.98 -6.23
N ASP A 67 5.92 11.09 -5.38
CA ASP A 67 6.75 10.14 -4.66
C ASP A 67 7.28 9.04 -5.58
N ALA A 68 6.56 8.74 -6.64
CA ALA A 68 6.94 7.80 -7.69
C ALA A 68 7.73 8.43 -8.84
N ASP A 69 8.30 9.60 -8.69
CA ASP A 69 9.24 10.15 -9.67
C ASP A 69 10.57 9.38 -9.59
N LEU A 70 10.81 8.61 -10.63
CA LEU A 70 11.20 7.20 -10.54
C LEU A 70 12.67 6.93 -10.81
N TYR A 71 13.52 7.96 -10.83
CA TYR A 71 14.95 7.76 -11.12
C TYR A 71 15.69 6.89 -10.09
N ASP A 72 15.12 6.77 -8.87
CA ASP A 72 15.77 6.10 -7.74
C ASP A 72 15.06 4.79 -7.30
N TYR A 73 14.07 4.34 -8.08
CA TYR A 73 13.34 3.12 -7.76
C TYR A 73 13.97 1.89 -8.38
N THR A 74 14.06 0.83 -7.59
CA THR A 74 14.45 -0.49 -8.06
C THR A 74 13.35 -1.51 -7.80
N VAL A 75 13.23 -2.47 -8.72
CA VAL A 75 12.37 -3.64 -8.52
C VAL A 75 12.90 -4.43 -7.34
N CYS A 76 12.02 -4.74 -6.39
CA CYS A 76 12.38 -5.57 -5.25
C CYS A 76 12.52 -7.03 -5.67
N ASP A 77 13.68 -7.63 -5.41
CA ASP A 77 13.87 -9.08 -5.47
C ASP A 77 13.41 -9.67 -4.13
N ALA A 78 12.10 -9.80 -3.99
CA ALA A 78 11.45 -10.20 -2.75
C ALA A 78 10.31 -11.19 -3.01
N PRO A 79 10.64 -12.45 -3.44
CA PRO A 79 9.62 -13.44 -3.78
C PRO A 79 8.72 -13.81 -2.60
N HIS A 80 9.18 -13.64 -1.35
CA HIS A 80 8.40 -13.88 -0.15
C HIS A 80 7.15 -12.99 -0.03
N LEU A 81 7.13 -11.81 -0.70
CA LEU A 81 5.99 -10.90 -0.66
C LEU A 81 4.74 -11.46 -1.36
N TYR A 82 4.92 -12.38 -2.32
CA TYR A 82 3.80 -12.98 -3.06
C TYR A 82 3.10 -14.12 -2.31
N CYS A 83 3.70 -14.63 -1.24
CA CYS A 83 3.23 -15.82 -0.52
C CYS A 83 3.21 -15.59 0.99
N ILE A 84 2.76 -14.43 1.45
CA ILE A 84 2.73 -14.10 2.87
C ILE A 84 1.70 -14.96 3.60
N LYS A 85 2.16 -15.62 4.65
CA LYS A 85 1.32 -16.29 5.65
C LYS A 85 1.46 -15.55 6.97
N ILE A 86 0.39 -14.89 7.37
CA ILE A 86 0.42 -13.98 8.54
C ILE A 86 0.86 -14.70 9.81
N LYS A 87 0.42 -15.96 10.01
CA LYS A 87 0.79 -16.76 11.19
C LYS A 87 2.28 -17.11 11.27
N GLU A 88 3.00 -17.08 10.16
CA GLU A 88 4.43 -17.37 10.07
C GLU A 88 5.30 -16.11 10.13
N CYS A 89 4.70 -14.92 10.08
CA CYS A 89 5.43 -13.66 10.12
C CYS A 89 5.97 -13.38 11.53
N LYS A 90 7.16 -12.79 11.58
CA LYS A 90 7.65 -12.14 12.80
C LYS A 90 6.72 -11.00 13.19
N THR A 91 6.66 -10.69 14.46
CA THR A 91 5.85 -9.61 14.99
C THR A 91 6.69 -8.57 15.71
N SER A 92 6.22 -7.33 15.65
CA SER A 92 6.80 -6.22 16.41
C SER A 92 5.69 -5.42 17.08
N VAL A 93 6.01 -4.75 18.18
CA VAL A 93 5.07 -3.87 18.87
C VAL A 93 5.28 -2.44 18.35
N VAL A 94 4.23 -1.89 17.75
CA VAL A 94 4.22 -0.53 17.22
C VAL A 94 3.02 0.21 17.80
N SER A 95 3.27 1.30 18.52
CA SER A 95 2.23 2.09 19.18
C SER A 95 1.29 1.24 20.06
N GLY A 96 1.86 0.27 20.80
CA GLY A 96 1.13 -0.61 21.70
C GLY A 96 0.37 -1.78 21.02
N LYS A 97 0.48 -1.91 19.69
CA LYS A 97 -0.15 -3.00 18.93
C LYS A 97 0.91 -3.97 18.40
N THR A 98 0.61 -5.25 18.48
CA THR A 98 1.43 -6.29 17.87
C THR A 98 1.12 -6.39 16.39
N ILE A 99 2.12 -6.16 15.55
CA ILE A 99 1.98 -6.10 14.10
C ILE A 99 2.87 -7.18 13.47
N PRO A 100 2.31 -8.06 12.60
CA PRO A 100 3.12 -8.96 11.79
C PRO A 100 3.81 -8.14 10.69
N TYR A 101 5.11 -8.41 10.48
CA TYR A 101 5.89 -7.65 9.52
C TYR A 101 6.71 -8.53 8.59
N VAL A 102 7.11 -7.95 7.49
CA VAL A 102 8.10 -8.49 6.57
C VAL A 102 9.16 -7.42 6.31
N MET A 103 10.38 -7.90 6.06
CA MET A 103 11.49 -7.03 5.68
C MET A 103 11.69 -7.08 4.16
N VAL A 104 11.92 -5.92 3.57
CA VAL A 104 12.43 -5.77 2.21
C VAL A 104 13.66 -4.91 2.28
N ASP A 105 14.82 -5.49 2.07
CA ASP A 105 16.11 -4.90 2.40
C ASP A 105 16.13 -4.47 3.88
N HIS A 106 16.30 -3.19 4.17
CA HIS A 106 16.29 -2.64 5.52
C HIS A 106 14.97 -1.95 5.89
N SER A 107 13.94 -2.13 5.09
CA SER A 107 12.63 -1.54 5.33
C SER A 107 11.66 -2.57 5.90
N MET A 108 10.90 -2.16 6.90
CA MET A 108 9.88 -2.98 7.54
C MET A 108 8.49 -2.58 7.06
N TYR A 109 7.68 -3.54 6.65
CA TYR A 109 6.30 -3.31 6.21
C TYR A 109 5.32 -4.21 6.95
N ASN A 110 4.13 -3.70 7.21
CA ASN A 110 3.04 -4.48 7.78
C ASN A 110 2.63 -5.57 6.79
N ALA A 111 2.82 -6.84 7.19
CA ALA A 111 2.53 -8.01 6.34
C ALA A 111 1.05 -8.08 5.95
N ARG A 112 0.14 -7.62 6.80
CA ARG A 112 -1.30 -7.59 6.50
C ARG A 112 -1.63 -6.67 5.33
N TYR A 113 -0.96 -5.53 5.24
CA TYR A 113 -1.19 -4.57 4.14
C TYR A 113 -0.69 -5.12 2.81
N ILE A 114 0.47 -5.76 2.79
CA ILE A 114 0.97 -6.40 1.56
C ILE A 114 0.03 -7.52 1.12
N LYS A 115 -0.43 -8.34 2.04
CA LYS A 115 -1.39 -9.41 1.74
C LYS A 115 -2.71 -8.84 1.21
N GLN A 116 -3.24 -7.79 1.81
CA GLN A 116 -4.44 -7.10 1.32
C GLN A 116 -4.25 -6.52 -0.08
N ALA A 117 -3.09 -5.90 -0.34
CA ALA A 117 -2.76 -5.39 -1.67
C ALA A 117 -2.73 -6.50 -2.74
N ILE A 118 -2.12 -7.64 -2.43
CA ILE A 118 -2.11 -8.81 -3.33
C ILE A 118 -3.53 -9.36 -3.54
N ASP A 119 -4.34 -9.44 -2.50
CA ASP A 119 -5.73 -9.91 -2.61
C ASP A 119 -6.57 -8.99 -3.52
N ILE A 120 -6.30 -7.69 -3.49
CA ILE A 120 -7.02 -6.70 -4.30
C ILE A 120 -6.46 -6.62 -5.73
N MET A 121 -5.15 -6.58 -5.88
CA MET A 121 -4.49 -6.38 -7.17
C MET A 121 -4.24 -7.69 -7.94
N GLY A 122 -4.14 -8.82 -7.24
CA GLY A 122 -3.72 -10.09 -7.79
C GLY A 122 -2.21 -10.30 -7.70
N LYS A 123 -1.73 -11.48 -8.12
CA LYS A 123 -0.32 -11.86 -8.02
C LYS A 123 0.56 -11.37 -9.17
N LYS A 124 -0.04 -10.85 -10.24
CA LYS A 124 0.67 -10.29 -11.39
C LYS A 124 1.04 -8.83 -11.14
N VAL A 125 1.83 -8.62 -10.12
CA VAL A 125 2.30 -7.30 -9.67
C VAL A 125 3.80 -7.28 -9.48
N ARG A 126 4.34 -6.08 -9.48
CA ARG A 126 5.74 -5.81 -9.15
C ARG A 126 5.82 -4.87 -7.97
N PHE A 127 6.84 -5.08 -7.15
CA PHE A 127 7.15 -4.25 -6.00
C PHE A 127 8.38 -3.41 -6.29
N PHE A 128 8.31 -2.13 -5.92
CA PHE A 128 9.40 -1.17 -6.09
C PHE A 128 9.64 -0.42 -4.79
N LYS A 129 10.88 -0.11 -4.50
CA LYS A 129 11.25 0.79 -3.42
C LYS A 129 12.55 1.53 -3.73
N ARG A 130 12.80 2.61 -3.01
CA ARG A 130 14.11 3.28 -2.97
C ARG A 130 15.04 2.55 -2.01
N ALA A 131 16.34 2.82 -2.10
CA ALA A 131 17.35 2.26 -1.21
C ALA A 131 17.18 2.70 0.27
N ASN A 132 16.52 3.82 0.51
CA ASN A 132 16.26 4.33 1.85
C ASN A 132 15.32 3.38 2.63
N TRP A 133 15.66 3.08 3.88
CA TRP A 133 14.87 2.21 4.75
C TRP A 133 13.48 2.78 5.12
N LEU A 134 13.29 4.08 4.98
CA LEU A 134 11.99 4.77 5.14
C LEU A 134 11.20 4.89 3.83
N SER A 135 11.68 4.25 2.76
CA SER A 135 10.98 4.28 1.48
C SER A 135 9.62 3.60 1.56
N PRO A 136 8.57 4.23 1.01
CA PRO A 136 7.34 3.51 0.74
C PRO A 136 7.58 2.33 -0.21
N LEU A 137 6.76 1.30 -0.09
CA LEU A 137 6.68 0.20 -1.04
C LEU A 137 5.63 0.54 -2.09
N PHE A 138 6.02 0.55 -3.36
CA PHE A 138 5.12 0.82 -4.47
C PHE A 138 4.78 -0.47 -5.21
N ILE A 139 3.55 -0.60 -5.63
CA ILE A 139 3.05 -1.78 -6.32
C ILE A 139 2.43 -1.35 -7.65
N THR A 140 2.85 -2.01 -8.72
CA THR A 140 2.30 -1.84 -10.07
C THR A 140 1.77 -3.18 -10.59
N GLU A 141 0.76 -3.14 -11.45
CA GLU A 141 0.39 -4.32 -12.22
C GLU A 141 1.42 -4.58 -13.34
N ASP A 142 1.68 -5.85 -13.66
CA ASP A 142 2.64 -6.23 -14.71
C ASP A 142 2.29 -5.65 -16.08
N GLU A 143 0.99 -5.51 -16.37
CA GLU A 143 0.50 -4.96 -17.64
C GLU A 143 0.71 -3.45 -17.75
N THR A 144 0.85 -2.77 -16.63
CA THR A 144 1.07 -1.31 -16.57
C THR A 144 2.19 -0.95 -15.60
N PRO A 145 3.42 -1.43 -15.83
CA PRO A 145 4.51 -1.34 -14.84
C PRO A 145 4.99 0.09 -14.57
N TRP A 146 4.61 1.04 -15.42
CA TRP A 146 4.93 2.48 -15.27
C TRP A 146 3.89 3.25 -14.46
N THR A 147 2.79 2.61 -14.07
CA THR A 147 1.71 3.25 -13.31
C THR A 147 1.64 2.67 -11.92
N VAL A 148 2.05 3.43 -10.92
CA VAL A 148 1.93 3.03 -9.51
C VAL A 148 0.47 3.05 -9.11
N GLN A 149 -0.04 1.92 -8.65
CA GLN A 149 -1.43 1.74 -8.27
C GLN A 149 -1.62 1.55 -6.77
N CYS A 150 -0.58 1.17 -6.05
CA CYS A 150 -0.63 1.02 -4.61
C CYS A 150 0.66 1.53 -3.97
N MET A 151 0.51 2.12 -2.79
CA MET A 151 1.60 2.56 -1.94
C MET A 151 1.36 2.07 -0.53
N ILE A 152 2.39 1.47 0.09
CA ILE A 152 2.39 1.06 1.49
C ILE A 152 3.52 1.78 2.21
N MET A 153 3.17 2.51 3.27
CA MET A 153 4.16 3.21 4.08
C MET A 153 4.96 2.23 4.94
N PRO A 154 6.25 2.48 5.16
CA PRO A 154 7.06 1.63 6.02
C PRO A 154 6.70 1.82 7.49
N ILE A 155 6.96 0.79 8.29
CA ILE A 155 6.96 0.88 9.75
C ILE A 155 8.28 1.48 10.19
N ILE A 156 8.21 2.50 11.06
CA ILE A 156 9.40 3.07 11.70
C ILE A 156 9.74 2.19 12.90
N TYR A 157 10.95 1.69 12.93
CA TYR A 157 11.44 0.81 13.99
C TYR A 157 12.82 1.24 14.49
N ASP A 158 13.15 0.85 15.72
CA ASP A 158 14.53 0.98 16.21
C ASP A 158 15.38 -0.17 15.66
N LYS A 159 16.37 0.17 14.85
CA LYS A 159 17.28 -0.81 14.24
C LYS A 159 18.00 -1.67 15.27
N ASN A 160 18.32 -1.09 16.43
CA ASN A 160 19.02 -1.81 17.49
C ASN A 160 18.15 -2.89 18.13
N GLU A 161 16.85 -2.67 18.25
CA GLU A 161 15.91 -3.66 18.80
C GLU A 161 15.76 -4.90 17.92
N ILE A 162 15.88 -4.76 16.61
CA ILE A 162 15.69 -5.88 15.67
C ILE A 162 16.98 -6.67 15.47
N GLU A 163 18.12 -6.03 15.48
CA GLU A 163 19.41 -6.72 15.38
C GLU A 163 19.72 -7.58 16.63
N GLU A 164 19.16 -7.24 17.78
CA GLU A 164 19.27 -8.03 19.01
C GLU A 164 18.38 -9.29 19.00
N GLU A 165 17.29 -9.31 18.24
CA GLU A 165 16.37 -10.44 18.11
C GLU A 165 16.77 -11.46 17.02
N SER A 166 17.72 -11.11 16.19
CA SER A 166 18.21 -11.95 15.10
C SER A 166 19.45 -12.72 15.51
#